data_ca8acef94b8b4077c5ec7d84205c117f
#
_entry.id   ca8acef94b8b4077c5ec7d84205c117f
#
_cell.length_a   1.000
_cell.length_b   1.000
_cell.length_c   1.000
_cell.angle_alpha   90.00
_cell.angle_beta   90.00
_cell.angle_gamma   90.00
#
_symmetry.space_group_name_H-M   'P 1'
#
loop_
_entity.id
_entity.type
_entity.pdbx_description
1 polymer ?
#
loop_
_entity_poly.entity_id
_entity_poly.type
_entity_poly.pdbx_seq_one_letter_code
_entity_poly.pdbx_strand_id
1 'polypeptide(L)'
;METLNIVKLIDDSSSATILSEKHASKLLTKIKENFTVSQQQMYIANFYCFLNHDSDKDFIIDFDNVWKWVGFSRRANAKKILEKYFKIDVDYKLALLRSEERKNEGGFNEETIMLTINCFKKFCLKACTKKADEVHDCYIKLEKLLNETVNEQTNQLMKQLDYQTKYHLSEMEKIKKKLEKKKKIKYELTHSTYIISNP
;
A
#
# COMPACT_ATOMS: atom_id res chain seq x y z
N MET A 1 26.29 2.46 4.40
CA MET A 1 24.86 2.27 4.17
C MET A 1 24.39 1.26 5.20
N GLU A 2 23.44 1.61 6.04
CA GLU A 2 22.85 0.63 6.96
C GLU A 2 22.06 -0.40 6.16
N THR A 3 22.39 -1.68 6.34
CA THR A 3 21.67 -2.78 5.71
C THR A 3 20.35 -3.00 6.46
N LEU A 4 19.24 -2.98 5.74
CA LEU A 4 17.93 -3.25 6.33
C LEU A 4 17.75 -4.75 6.53
N ASN A 5 17.63 -5.19 7.77
CA ASN A 5 17.28 -6.57 8.07
C ASN A 5 15.74 -6.71 8.08
N ILE A 6 15.16 -6.93 6.89
CA ILE A 6 13.70 -7.06 6.71
C ILE A 6 13.13 -8.25 7.51
N VAL A 7 13.91 -9.31 7.68
CA VAL A 7 13.52 -10.48 8.47
C VAL A 7 13.38 -10.09 9.94
N LYS A 8 14.33 -9.31 10.47
CA LYS A 8 14.26 -8.79 11.83
C LYS A 8 13.08 -7.85 12.03
N LEU A 9 12.77 -7.00 11.01
CA LEU A 9 11.56 -6.16 11.05
C LEU A 9 10.27 -6.97 11.06
N ILE A 10 10.22 -8.09 10.33
CA ILE A 10 9.06 -8.99 10.33
C ILE A 10 8.91 -9.67 11.70
N ASP A 11 10.00 -10.07 12.32
CA ASP A 11 10.01 -10.78 13.59
C ASP A 11 9.87 -9.84 14.82
N ASP A 12 10.10 -8.53 14.63
CA ASP A 12 10.03 -7.54 15.70
C ASP A 12 8.60 -6.99 15.88
N SER A 13 7.93 -7.47 16.93
CA SER A 13 6.58 -7.06 17.31
C SER A 13 6.47 -5.58 17.71
N SER A 14 7.56 -4.94 18.15
CA SER A 14 7.55 -3.54 18.57
C SER A 14 7.39 -2.59 17.40
N SER A 15 7.98 -2.90 16.24
CA SER A 15 7.82 -2.14 15.01
C SER A 15 6.37 -2.13 14.50
N ALA A 16 5.67 -3.26 14.69
CA ALA A 16 4.26 -3.40 14.34
C ALA A 16 3.36 -2.44 15.12
N THR A 17 3.63 -2.26 16.41
CA THR A 17 2.86 -1.38 17.30
C THR A 17 3.03 0.08 16.92
N ILE A 18 4.27 0.53 16.67
CA ILE A 18 4.58 1.93 16.35
C ILE A 18 3.92 2.39 15.04
N LEU A 19 3.96 1.54 13.99
CA LEU A 19 3.31 1.86 12.71
C LEU A 19 1.79 1.83 12.81
N SER A 20 1.22 0.94 13.61
CA SER A 20 -0.22 0.83 13.79
C SER A 20 -0.82 2.03 14.54
N GLU A 21 -0.10 2.62 15.48
CA GLU A 21 -0.54 3.81 16.21
C GLU A 21 -0.52 5.08 15.36
N LYS A 22 0.49 5.23 14.49
CA LYS A 22 0.62 6.39 13.60
C LYS A 22 -0.35 6.38 12.41
N HIS A 23 -0.83 5.21 12.01
CA HIS A 23 -1.64 5.03 10.79
C HIS A 23 -2.92 4.25 11.10
N ALA A 24 -3.70 4.73 12.08
CA ALA A 24 -5.01 4.16 12.45
C ALA A 24 -6.01 4.33 11.30
N SER A 25 -5.89 3.53 10.25
CA SER A 25 -6.83 3.47 9.15
C SER A 25 -7.78 2.28 9.32
N LYS A 26 -8.98 2.36 8.73
CA LYS A 26 -9.95 1.26 8.68
C LYS A 26 -9.33 -0.04 8.14
N LEU A 27 -8.37 0.09 7.20
CA LEU A 27 -7.63 -1.03 6.64
C LEU A 27 -6.77 -1.74 7.70
N LEU A 28 -6.04 -1.00 8.54
CA LEU A 28 -5.22 -1.58 9.61
C LEU A 28 -6.08 -2.31 10.65
N THR A 29 -7.25 -1.78 10.99
CA THR A 29 -8.19 -2.47 11.86
C THR A 29 -8.62 -3.81 11.27
N LYS A 30 -9.01 -3.83 9.99
CA LYS A 30 -9.36 -5.07 9.27
C LYS A 30 -8.18 -6.05 9.17
N ILE A 31 -6.96 -5.56 8.98
CA ILE A 31 -5.76 -6.41 8.99
C ILE A 31 -5.57 -7.06 10.36
N LYS A 32 -5.71 -6.29 11.45
CA LYS A 32 -5.62 -6.83 12.82
C LYS A 32 -6.66 -7.91 13.11
N GLU A 33 -7.86 -7.77 12.59
CA GLU A 33 -8.96 -8.72 12.79
C GLU A 33 -8.83 -10.00 11.95
N ASN A 34 -8.26 -9.90 10.74
CA ASN A 34 -8.29 -10.97 9.77
C ASN A 34 -6.96 -11.70 9.57
N PHE A 35 -5.84 -11.13 10.06
CA PHE A 35 -4.50 -11.67 9.83
C PHE A 35 -3.88 -12.21 11.11
N THR A 36 -3.09 -13.27 11.00
CA THR A 36 -2.26 -13.76 12.10
C THR A 36 -1.18 -12.73 12.44
N VAL A 37 -0.62 -12.80 13.64
CA VAL A 37 0.45 -11.88 14.08
C VAL A 37 1.62 -11.87 13.10
N SER A 38 2.06 -13.03 12.61
CA SER A 38 3.14 -13.14 11.62
C SER A 38 2.79 -12.45 10.29
N GLN A 39 1.54 -12.58 9.81
CA GLN A 39 1.06 -11.91 8.60
C GLN A 39 0.97 -10.39 8.78
N GLN A 40 0.54 -9.93 9.97
CA GLN A 40 0.50 -8.51 10.30
C GLN A 40 1.91 -7.89 10.31
N GLN A 41 2.87 -8.56 10.93
CA GLN A 41 4.28 -8.15 10.95
C GLN A 41 4.87 -8.05 9.54
N MET A 42 4.60 -9.04 8.70
CA MET A 42 5.04 -9.04 7.30
C MET A 42 4.45 -7.87 6.51
N TYR A 43 3.16 -7.57 6.70
CA TYR A 43 2.52 -6.41 6.07
C TYR A 43 3.18 -5.10 6.52
N ILE A 44 3.39 -4.92 7.82
CA ILE A 44 3.95 -3.70 8.39
C ILE A 44 5.40 -3.49 7.96
N ALA A 45 6.21 -4.55 7.92
CA ALA A 45 7.59 -4.48 7.43
C ALA A 45 7.64 -4.07 5.94
N ASN A 46 6.77 -4.64 5.10
CA ASN A 46 6.66 -4.25 3.69
C ASN A 46 6.20 -2.81 3.52
N PHE A 47 5.26 -2.36 4.34
CA PHE A 47 4.75 -0.98 4.31
C PHE A 47 5.82 0.02 4.77
N TYR A 48 6.56 -0.30 5.82
CA TYR A 48 7.71 0.48 6.28
C TYR A 48 8.76 0.64 5.17
N CYS A 49 9.12 -0.46 4.51
CA CYS A 49 10.06 -0.43 3.39
C CYS A 49 9.56 0.46 2.25
N PHE A 50 8.27 0.37 1.91
CA PHE A 50 7.66 1.18 0.86
C PHE A 50 7.68 2.69 1.17
N LEU A 51 7.48 3.08 2.45
CA LEU A 51 7.47 4.49 2.83
C LEU A 51 8.85 5.13 2.93
N ASN A 52 9.89 4.35 3.21
CA ASN A 52 11.21 4.89 3.56
C ASN A 52 12.28 4.67 2.49
N HIS A 53 12.01 3.82 1.49
CA HIS A 53 13.01 3.42 0.49
C HIS A 53 12.41 3.35 -0.92
N ASP A 54 13.26 3.60 -1.94
CA ASP A 54 12.90 3.34 -3.33
C ASP A 54 12.95 1.83 -3.59
N SER A 55 11.79 1.25 -3.90
CA SER A 55 11.61 -0.20 -4.04
C SER A 55 12.40 -0.82 -5.21
N ASP A 56 12.79 -0.03 -6.20
CA ASP A 56 13.48 -0.48 -7.40
C ASP A 56 14.98 -0.11 -7.42
N LYS A 57 15.39 0.91 -6.64
CA LYS A 57 16.76 1.45 -6.71
C LYS A 57 17.58 1.19 -5.45
N ASP A 58 16.95 1.02 -4.30
CA ASP A 58 17.65 0.84 -3.05
C ASP A 58 17.98 -0.63 -2.80
N PHE A 59 19.27 -0.96 -2.86
CA PHE A 59 19.80 -2.30 -2.59
C PHE A 59 20.15 -2.45 -1.11
N ILE A 60 19.15 -2.69 -0.30
CA ILE A 60 19.25 -2.64 1.18
C ILE A 60 18.98 -3.96 1.88
N ILE A 61 18.48 -4.96 1.16
CA ILE A 61 18.08 -6.24 1.74
C ILE A 61 19.18 -7.28 1.52
N ASP A 62 19.74 -7.78 2.62
CA ASP A 62 20.77 -8.82 2.59
C ASP A 62 20.14 -10.18 2.24
N PHE A 63 20.62 -10.79 1.15
CA PHE A 63 20.17 -12.08 0.66
C PHE A 63 20.42 -13.21 1.66
N ASP A 64 21.46 -13.13 2.48
CA ASP A 64 21.80 -14.18 3.42
C ASP A 64 20.81 -14.28 4.58
N ASN A 65 20.14 -13.19 4.91
CA ASN A 65 18.98 -13.20 5.80
C ASN A 65 17.73 -13.76 5.13
N VAL A 66 17.53 -13.42 3.84
CA VAL A 66 16.32 -13.75 3.09
C VAL A 66 16.20 -15.24 2.77
N TRP A 67 17.25 -15.86 2.22
CA TRP A 67 17.14 -17.24 1.75
C TRP A 67 16.82 -18.23 2.87
N LYS A 68 17.38 -18.00 4.07
CA LYS A 68 17.08 -18.81 5.28
C LYS A 68 15.62 -18.62 5.70
N TRP A 69 15.17 -17.36 5.77
CA TRP A 69 13.81 -17.03 6.18
C TRP A 69 12.75 -17.59 5.21
N VAL A 70 13.03 -17.55 3.91
CA VAL A 70 12.15 -18.11 2.87
C VAL A 70 12.10 -19.64 2.94
N GLY A 71 13.03 -20.29 3.66
CA GLY A 71 13.01 -21.72 3.93
C GLY A 71 13.82 -22.58 2.95
N PHE A 72 14.82 -22.01 2.30
CA PHE A 72 15.75 -22.82 1.52
C PHE A 72 16.71 -23.59 2.43
N SER A 73 16.97 -24.85 2.11
CA SER A 73 17.92 -25.68 2.85
C SER A 73 19.40 -25.32 2.60
N ARG A 74 19.69 -24.71 1.43
CA ARG A 74 21.05 -24.34 1.03
C ARG A 74 21.05 -23.03 0.27
N ARG A 75 22.02 -22.14 0.59
CA ARG A 75 22.25 -20.85 -0.10
C ARG A 75 22.38 -21.02 -1.62
N ALA A 76 23.09 -22.06 -2.06
CA ALA A 76 23.31 -22.33 -3.48
C ALA A 76 22.00 -22.55 -4.26
N ASN A 77 20.99 -23.19 -3.66
CA ASN A 77 19.70 -23.42 -4.32
C ASN A 77 18.93 -22.09 -4.46
N ALA A 78 18.94 -21.28 -3.44
CA ALA A 78 18.35 -19.94 -3.48
C ALA A 78 19.06 -19.03 -4.50
N LYS A 79 20.41 -19.06 -4.53
CA LYS A 79 21.21 -18.28 -5.48
C LYS A 79 20.90 -18.70 -6.94
N LYS A 80 20.72 -19.97 -7.24
CA LYS A 80 20.29 -20.42 -8.57
C LYS A 80 18.97 -19.82 -9.03
N ILE A 81 18.01 -19.69 -8.11
CA ILE A 81 16.71 -19.03 -8.43
C ILE A 81 16.91 -17.56 -8.65
N LEU A 82 17.74 -16.89 -7.82
CA LEU A 82 18.06 -15.49 -7.99
C LEU A 82 18.69 -15.24 -9.37
N GLU A 83 19.76 -15.95 -9.72
CA GLU A 83 20.47 -15.80 -10.99
C GLU A 83 19.62 -16.16 -12.21
N LYS A 84 18.69 -17.12 -12.07
CA LYS A 84 17.80 -17.55 -13.16
C LYS A 84 16.74 -16.51 -13.51
N TYR A 85 16.19 -15.81 -12.53
CA TYR A 85 14.99 -15.00 -12.72
C TYR A 85 15.21 -13.50 -12.53
N PHE A 86 16.37 -13.08 -12.02
CA PHE A 86 16.65 -11.70 -11.67
C PHE A 86 17.94 -11.21 -12.32
N LYS A 87 18.03 -9.91 -12.53
CA LYS A 87 19.15 -9.28 -13.22
C LYS A 87 20.07 -8.57 -12.23
N ILE A 88 21.39 -8.84 -12.37
CA ILE A 88 22.43 -8.12 -11.63
C ILE A 88 22.37 -6.62 -11.97
N ASP A 89 22.69 -5.78 -11.02
CA ASP A 89 22.65 -4.30 -11.08
C ASP A 89 21.26 -3.68 -11.35
N VAL A 90 20.23 -4.49 -11.50
CA VAL A 90 18.82 -4.05 -11.61
C VAL A 90 18.01 -4.53 -10.41
N ASP A 91 17.97 -5.83 -10.18
CA ASP A 91 17.20 -6.46 -9.10
C ASP A 91 18.09 -6.70 -7.87
N TYR A 92 19.36 -7.03 -8.07
CA TYR A 92 20.32 -7.28 -6.98
C TYR A 92 21.72 -6.81 -7.36
N LYS A 93 22.56 -6.55 -6.34
CA LYS A 93 23.97 -6.20 -6.48
C LYS A 93 24.87 -7.14 -5.71
N LEU A 94 26.08 -7.34 -6.23
CA LEU A 94 27.16 -8.02 -5.53
C LEU A 94 27.97 -6.96 -4.78
N ALA A 95 27.99 -7.04 -3.45
CA ALA A 95 28.81 -6.19 -2.61
C ALA A 95 30.03 -6.98 -2.17
N LEU A 96 31.22 -6.48 -2.49
CA LEU A 96 32.46 -6.99 -1.92
C LEU A 96 32.58 -6.40 -0.51
N LEU A 97 32.50 -7.21 0.53
CA LEU A 97 32.89 -6.79 1.86
C LEU A 97 34.38 -6.48 1.84
N ARG A 98 34.73 -5.19 1.92
CA ARG A 98 36.11 -4.79 2.22
C ARG A 98 36.45 -5.32 3.60
N SER A 99 37.37 -6.25 3.64
CA SER A 99 37.90 -6.88 4.86
C SER A 99 38.79 -5.93 5.67
N GLU A 100 38.25 -4.79 6.16
CA GLU A 100 39.01 -3.94 7.08
C GLU A 100 38.88 -4.36 8.55
N GLU A 101 37.98 -5.30 8.88
CA GLU A 101 37.76 -5.73 10.28
C GLU A 101 38.16 -7.18 10.59
N ARG A 102 38.72 -7.95 9.65
CA ARG A 102 39.21 -9.30 9.95
C ARG A 102 40.73 -9.39 9.79
N LYS A 103 41.43 -8.90 10.80
CA LYS A 103 42.80 -9.36 11.07
C LYS A 103 42.68 -10.76 11.70
N ASN A 104 43.19 -11.76 10.95
CA ASN A 104 43.30 -13.19 11.28
C ASN A 104 42.15 -14.05 10.83
N GLU A 105 42.38 -14.69 9.75
CA GLU A 105 42.10 -16.04 9.26
C GLU A 105 41.79 -16.00 7.77
N GLY A 106 42.54 -16.78 6.97
CA GLY A 106 42.36 -16.94 5.53
C GLY A 106 40.97 -17.45 5.21
N GLY A 107 40.05 -16.54 4.94
CA GLY A 107 38.69 -16.81 4.57
C GLY A 107 38.42 -16.24 3.19
N PHE A 108 37.85 -17.05 2.30
CA PHE A 108 37.30 -16.66 1.02
C PHE A 108 36.52 -15.36 1.14
N ASN A 109 36.70 -14.45 0.18
CA ASN A 109 35.84 -13.26 0.04
C ASN A 109 34.41 -13.72 -0.09
N GLU A 110 33.65 -13.64 1.00
CA GLU A 110 32.25 -14.02 1.00
C GLU A 110 31.47 -12.92 0.26
N GLU A 111 31.00 -13.27 -0.93
CA GLU A 111 30.24 -12.38 -1.78
C GLU A 111 28.91 -12.07 -1.12
N THR A 112 28.73 -10.84 -0.69
CA THR A 112 27.46 -10.35 -0.14
C THR A 112 26.55 -9.93 -1.28
N ILE A 113 25.35 -10.47 -1.30
CA ILE A 113 24.32 -10.15 -2.30
C ILE A 113 23.27 -9.24 -1.64
N MET A 114 23.07 -8.05 -2.23
CA MET A 114 22.09 -7.08 -1.78
C MET A 114 20.95 -7.00 -2.77
N LEU A 115 19.71 -7.15 -2.29
CA LEU A 115 18.48 -7.14 -3.08
C LEU A 115 17.78 -5.78 -2.98
N THR A 116 17.05 -5.41 -4.04
CA THR A 116 16.02 -4.38 -3.96
C THR A 116 14.78 -4.93 -3.25
N ILE A 117 13.90 -4.06 -2.76
CA ILE A 117 12.64 -4.45 -2.11
C ILE A 117 11.75 -5.24 -3.08
N ASN A 118 11.68 -4.80 -4.34
CA ASN A 118 10.89 -5.49 -5.35
C ASN A 118 11.49 -6.83 -5.74
N CYS A 119 12.83 -6.93 -5.78
CA CYS A 119 13.50 -8.21 -5.96
C CYS A 119 13.15 -9.19 -4.83
N PHE A 120 13.24 -8.76 -3.58
CA PHE A 120 12.84 -9.58 -2.42
C PHE A 120 11.42 -10.10 -2.53
N LYS A 121 10.45 -9.23 -2.83
CA LYS A 121 9.04 -9.64 -3.00
C LYS A 121 8.87 -10.67 -4.11
N LYS A 122 9.43 -10.40 -5.29
CA LYS A 122 9.39 -11.32 -6.43
C LYS A 122 10.12 -12.64 -6.13
N PHE A 123 11.23 -12.59 -5.39
CA PHE A 123 11.97 -13.77 -4.97
C PHE A 123 11.12 -14.68 -4.06
N CYS A 124 10.43 -14.11 -3.07
CA CYS A 124 9.46 -14.84 -2.26
C CYS A 124 8.39 -15.51 -3.12
N LEU A 125 7.89 -14.84 -4.18
CA LEU A 125 6.90 -15.39 -5.09
C LEU A 125 7.44 -16.49 -6.02
N LYS A 126 8.76 -16.56 -6.26
CA LYS A 126 9.41 -17.58 -7.10
C LYS A 126 9.93 -18.77 -6.32
N ALA A 127 10.04 -18.66 -5.01
CA ALA A 127 10.50 -19.74 -4.16
C ALA A 127 9.41 -20.80 -4.01
N CYS A 128 9.77 -22.05 -4.23
CA CYS A 128 8.87 -23.20 -4.03
C CYS A 128 9.09 -23.80 -2.63
N THR A 129 8.74 -23.06 -1.59
CA THR A 129 8.90 -23.45 -0.20
C THR A 129 7.60 -23.21 0.57
N LYS A 130 7.42 -23.91 1.70
CA LYS A 130 6.25 -23.70 2.56
C LYS A 130 6.10 -22.23 3.01
N LYS A 131 7.23 -21.56 3.28
CA LYS A 131 7.20 -20.16 3.67
C LYS A 131 6.80 -19.25 2.51
N ALA A 132 7.20 -19.59 1.29
CA ALA A 132 6.74 -18.88 0.09
C ALA A 132 5.23 -19.02 -0.09
N ASP A 133 4.65 -20.21 0.12
CA ASP A 133 3.21 -20.42 0.06
C ASP A 133 2.47 -19.57 1.11
N GLU A 134 2.96 -19.50 2.35
CA GLU A 134 2.41 -18.59 3.37
C GLU A 134 2.44 -17.12 2.95
N VAL A 135 3.50 -16.70 2.27
CA VAL A 135 3.63 -15.33 1.73
C VAL A 135 2.63 -15.09 0.61
N HIS A 136 2.46 -16.05 -0.30
CA HIS A 136 1.45 -15.99 -1.38
C HIS A 136 0.04 -15.85 -0.80
N ASP A 137 -0.32 -16.71 0.14
CA ASP A 137 -1.64 -16.68 0.78
C ASP A 137 -1.89 -15.35 1.48
N CYS A 138 -0.85 -14.80 2.11
CA CYS A 138 -0.93 -13.48 2.73
C CYS A 138 -1.21 -12.38 1.70
N TYR A 139 -0.55 -12.39 0.55
CA TYR A 139 -0.79 -11.39 -0.51
C TYR A 139 -2.19 -11.52 -1.10
N ILE A 140 -2.66 -12.74 -1.39
CA ILE A 140 -4.02 -13.00 -1.91
C ILE A 140 -5.07 -12.49 -0.91
N LYS A 141 -4.87 -12.78 0.37
CA LYS A 141 -5.75 -12.34 1.44
C LYS A 141 -5.77 -10.81 1.58
N LEU A 142 -4.60 -10.18 1.45
CA LEU A 142 -4.46 -8.72 1.50
C LEU A 142 -5.17 -8.05 0.32
N GLU A 143 -5.00 -8.56 -0.90
CA GLU A 143 -5.68 -8.07 -2.10
C GLU A 143 -7.20 -8.12 -1.93
N LYS A 144 -7.74 -9.24 -1.45
CA LYS A 144 -9.17 -9.38 -1.17
C LYS A 144 -9.66 -8.35 -0.16
N LEU A 145 -8.94 -8.16 0.93
CA LEU A 145 -9.28 -7.20 1.97
C LEU A 145 -9.23 -5.74 1.47
N LEU A 146 -8.25 -5.43 0.62
CA LEU A 146 -8.14 -4.11 -0.02
C LEU A 146 -9.34 -3.85 -0.92
N ASN A 147 -9.70 -4.80 -1.78
CA ASN A 147 -10.86 -4.69 -2.67
C ASN A 147 -12.16 -4.49 -1.89
N GLU A 148 -12.37 -5.24 -0.82
CA GLU A 148 -13.53 -5.06 0.06
C GLU A 148 -13.56 -3.68 0.70
N THR A 149 -12.42 -3.19 1.19
CA THR A 149 -12.31 -1.88 1.82
C THR A 149 -12.56 -0.73 0.83
N VAL A 150 -12.00 -0.83 -0.38
CA VAL A 150 -12.21 0.16 -1.46
C VAL A 150 -13.69 0.17 -1.87
N ASN A 151 -14.31 -0.99 -2.05
CA ASN A 151 -15.72 -1.09 -2.41
C ASN A 151 -16.64 -0.49 -1.34
N GLU A 152 -16.38 -0.73 -0.06
CA GLU A 152 -17.12 -0.11 1.03
C GLU A 152 -17.00 1.41 1.04
N GLN A 153 -15.77 1.95 0.86
CA GLN A 153 -15.53 3.38 0.80
C GLN A 153 -16.22 4.02 -0.41
N THR A 154 -16.12 3.39 -1.57
CA THR A 154 -16.77 3.85 -2.80
C THR A 154 -18.28 3.89 -2.62
N ASN A 155 -18.89 2.86 -2.06
CA ASN A 155 -20.32 2.81 -1.79
C ASN A 155 -20.77 3.89 -0.78
N GLN A 156 -19.95 4.20 0.23
CA GLN A 156 -20.23 5.28 1.18
C GLN A 156 -20.18 6.64 0.49
N LEU A 157 -19.19 6.90 -0.34
CA LEU A 157 -19.04 8.14 -1.11
C LEU A 157 -20.20 8.32 -2.10
N MET A 158 -20.59 7.26 -2.81
CA MET A 158 -21.77 7.29 -3.69
C MET A 158 -23.04 7.67 -2.96
N LYS A 159 -23.32 7.09 -1.80
CA LYS A 159 -24.49 7.44 -0.99
C LYS A 159 -24.47 8.90 -0.53
N GLN A 160 -23.29 9.42 -0.17
CA GLN A 160 -23.14 10.84 0.19
C GLN A 160 -23.39 11.75 -1.00
N LEU A 161 -22.86 11.41 -2.18
CA LEU A 161 -23.07 12.15 -3.40
C LEU A 161 -24.54 12.18 -3.81
N ASP A 162 -25.23 11.03 -3.76
CA ASP A 162 -26.66 10.94 -4.04
C ASP A 162 -27.50 11.80 -3.09
N TYR A 163 -27.15 11.81 -1.82
CA TYR A 163 -27.83 12.67 -0.85
C TYR A 163 -27.62 14.15 -1.16
N GLN A 164 -26.39 14.57 -1.44
CA GLN A 164 -26.10 15.95 -1.81
C GLN A 164 -26.80 16.36 -3.10
N THR A 165 -26.80 15.50 -4.10
CA THR A 165 -27.48 15.75 -5.38
C THR A 165 -28.99 15.96 -5.18
N LYS A 166 -29.65 15.09 -4.42
CA LYS A 166 -31.08 15.24 -4.08
C LYS A 166 -31.37 16.53 -3.32
N TYR A 167 -30.50 16.87 -2.37
CA TYR A 167 -30.62 18.12 -1.63
C TYR A 167 -30.54 19.34 -2.56
N HIS A 168 -29.53 19.40 -3.42
CA HIS A 168 -29.36 20.51 -4.37
C HIS A 168 -30.52 20.60 -5.36
N LEU A 169 -31.02 19.49 -5.89
CA LEU A 169 -32.19 19.47 -6.76
C LEU A 169 -33.43 20.06 -6.05
N SER A 170 -33.67 19.66 -4.80
CA SER A 170 -34.77 20.21 -3.99
C SER A 170 -34.65 21.71 -3.77
N GLU A 171 -33.45 22.22 -3.48
CA GLU A 171 -33.21 23.65 -3.34
C GLU A 171 -33.39 24.41 -4.65
N MET A 172 -32.91 23.86 -5.76
CA MET A 172 -33.13 24.43 -7.09
C MET A 172 -34.61 24.54 -7.44
N GLU A 173 -35.42 23.52 -7.15
CA GLU A 173 -36.87 23.57 -7.34
C GLU A 173 -37.56 24.64 -6.47
N LYS A 174 -37.13 24.80 -5.22
CA LYS A 174 -37.67 25.87 -4.35
C LYS A 174 -37.35 27.27 -4.91
N ILE A 175 -36.13 27.46 -5.39
CA ILE A 175 -35.67 28.71 -6.03
C ILE A 175 -36.48 28.97 -7.29
N LYS A 176 -36.66 27.96 -8.14
CA LYS A 176 -37.43 28.06 -9.38
C LYS A 176 -38.89 28.50 -9.10
N LYS A 177 -39.54 27.85 -8.14
CA LYS A 177 -40.91 28.22 -7.72
C LYS A 177 -41.01 29.67 -7.17
N LYS A 178 -40.02 30.13 -6.40
CA LYS A 178 -39.95 31.52 -5.93
C LYS A 178 -39.75 32.50 -7.09
N LEU A 179 -38.94 32.16 -8.07
CA LEU A 179 -38.70 32.98 -9.25
C LEU A 179 -39.96 33.12 -10.13
N GLU A 180 -40.68 32.02 -10.34
CA GLU A 180 -41.93 32.01 -11.11
C GLU A 180 -43.00 32.89 -10.43
N LYS A 181 -43.13 32.80 -9.10
CA LYS A 181 -44.03 33.67 -8.35
C LYS A 181 -43.67 35.15 -8.50
N LYS A 182 -42.40 35.51 -8.41
CA LYS A 182 -41.93 36.88 -8.62
C LYS A 182 -42.19 37.37 -10.02
N LYS A 183 -41.98 36.55 -11.06
CA LYS A 183 -42.29 36.90 -12.46
C LYS A 183 -43.79 37.17 -12.64
N LYS A 184 -44.68 36.36 -12.07
CA LYS A 184 -46.14 36.54 -12.16
C LYS A 184 -46.57 37.85 -11.49
N ILE A 185 -46.07 38.15 -10.28
CA ILE A 185 -46.37 39.43 -9.59
C ILE A 185 -45.88 40.63 -10.42
N LYS A 186 -44.67 40.56 -11.00
CA LYS A 186 -44.16 41.63 -11.83
C LYS A 186 -45.03 41.84 -13.07
N TYR A 187 -45.47 40.78 -13.72
CA TYR A 187 -46.37 40.85 -14.86
C TYR A 187 -47.71 41.49 -14.51
N GLU A 188 -48.33 41.08 -13.40
CA GLU A 188 -49.60 41.65 -12.91
C GLU A 188 -49.49 43.17 -12.60
N LEU A 189 -48.40 43.59 -11.96
CA LEU A 189 -48.10 44.98 -11.65
C LEU A 189 -47.90 45.82 -12.93
N THR A 190 -47.15 45.33 -13.92
CA THR A 190 -46.93 46.05 -15.20
C THR A 190 -48.22 46.15 -15.98
N HIS A 191 -49.08 45.15 -15.95
CA HIS A 191 -50.34 45.16 -16.67
C HIS A 191 -51.35 46.10 -16.01
N SER A 192 -51.39 46.15 -14.67
CA SER A 192 -52.20 47.05 -13.90
C SER A 192 -51.83 48.53 -14.11
N THR A 193 -50.55 48.85 -14.18
CA THR A 193 -50.05 50.22 -14.47
C THR A 193 -50.37 50.66 -15.91
N TYR A 194 -50.35 49.71 -16.89
CA TYR A 194 -50.72 50.02 -18.26
C TYR A 194 -52.22 50.38 -18.40
N ILE A 195 -53.14 49.70 -17.70
CA ILE A 195 -54.57 50.00 -17.70
C ILE A 195 -54.88 51.33 -17.06
N ILE A 196 -54.14 51.75 -16.01
CA ILE A 196 -54.36 53.03 -15.30
C ILE A 196 -53.85 54.22 -16.15
N SER A 197 -52.82 54.00 -17.00
CA SER A 197 -52.24 55.08 -17.83
C SER A 197 -52.93 55.29 -19.19
N ASN A 198 -53.88 54.47 -19.60
CA ASN A 198 -54.68 54.54 -20.80
C ASN A 198 -56.16 54.31 -20.48
N PRO A 199 -56.87 55.33 -19.97
CA PRO A 199 -58.33 55.23 -19.70
C PRO A 199 -59.16 55.20 -21.01
#